data_040e5959e42ffb05d625bc1142fcfef3
#
_entry.id   040e5959e42ffb05d625bc1142fcfef3
#
_cell.length_a   1.000
_cell.length_b   1.000
_cell.length_c   1.000
_cell.angle_alpha   90.00
_cell.angle_beta   90.00
_cell.angle_gamma   90.00
#
_symmetry.space_group_name_H-M   'P 1'
#
loop_
_entity.id
_entity.type
_entity.pdbx_description
1 polymer ?
#
loop_
_entity_poly.entity_id
_entity_poly.type
_entity_poly.pdbx_seq_one_letter_code
_entity_poly.pdbx_strand_id
1 'polypeptide(L)' 'MIRFEHVSKAYLGGRQALQGVTFHLQQGEMAFLTGHSGAGKSTLLKLICGIERPSAGKIFFSGHDISR' A
#
# COMPACT_ATOMS: atom_id res chain seq x y z
N MET A 1 1.86 12.25 -4.61
CA MET A 1 0.94 12.00 -3.48
C MET A 1 0.30 10.62 -3.61
N ILE A 2 0.30 9.88 -2.54
CA ILE A 2 -0.27 8.53 -2.51
C ILE A 2 -1.31 8.47 -1.41
N ARG A 3 -2.46 7.86 -1.70
CA ARG A 3 -3.53 7.71 -0.73
C ARG A 3 -4.02 6.27 -0.73
N PHE A 4 -4.05 5.67 0.46
CA PHE A 4 -4.62 4.35 0.68
C PHE A 4 -5.94 4.53 1.38
N GLU A 5 -6.97 3.84 0.91
CA GLU A 5 -8.31 3.88 1.50
C GLU A 5 -8.77 2.47 1.83
N HIS A 6 -8.74 2.14 3.11
CA HIS A 6 -9.21 0.84 3.63
C HIS A 6 -8.55 -0.34 2.90
N VAL A 7 -7.25 -0.23 2.68
CA VAL A 7 -6.52 -1.22 1.90
C VAL A 7 -6.19 -2.44 2.74
N SER A 8 -6.51 -3.60 2.21
CA SER A 8 -6.12 -4.88 2.80
C SER A 8 -5.36 -5.67 1.77
N LYS A 9 -4.42 -6.48 2.22
CA LYS A 9 -3.66 -7.36 1.35
C LYS A 9 -3.44 -8.69 2.04
N ALA A 10 -3.97 -9.75 1.45
CA ALA A 10 -3.78 -11.11 1.92
C ALA A 10 -3.08 -11.91 0.84
N TYR A 11 -2.17 -12.77 1.27
CA TYR A 11 -1.47 -13.67 0.38
C TYR A 11 -2.06 -15.08 0.49
N LEU A 12 -1.72 -15.92 -0.48
CA LEU A 12 -2.13 -17.30 -0.46
C LEU A 12 -1.66 -17.95 0.85
N GLY A 13 -2.49 -18.79 1.44
CA GLY A 13 -2.19 -19.40 2.72
C GLY A 13 -2.77 -18.63 3.91
N GLY A 14 -3.53 -17.57 3.66
CA GLY A 14 -4.22 -16.84 4.71
C GLY A 14 -3.38 -15.77 5.41
N ARG A 15 -2.17 -15.52 4.96
CA ARG A 15 -1.32 -14.51 5.56
C ARG A 15 -1.80 -13.12 5.16
N GLN A 16 -2.17 -12.32 6.15
CA GLN A 16 -2.64 -10.96 5.91
C GLN A 16 -1.54 -9.96 6.22
N ALA A 17 -1.05 -9.29 5.19
CA ALA A 17 0.03 -8.32 5.34
C ALA A 17 -0.47 -6.93 5.69
N LEU A 18 -1.65 -6.55 5.19
CA LEU A 18 -2.27 -5.27 5.50
C LEU A 18 -3.74 -5.50 5.83
N GLN A 19 -4.26 -4.70 6.74
CA GLN A 19 -5.64 -4.87 7.20
C GLN A 19 -6.28 -3.50 7.39
N GLY A 20 -7.12 -3.11 6.42
CA GLY A 20 -7.89 -1.87 6.50
C GLY A 20 -7.05 -0.62 6.66
N VAL A 21 -5.94 -0.53 5.96
CA VAL A 21 -4.98 0.57 6.12
C VAL A 21 -5.48 1.80 5.38
N THR A 22 -5.52 2.92 6.08
CA THR A 22 -5.88 4.21 5.49
C THR A 22 -4.80 5.22 5.85
N PHE A 23 -4.19 5.83 4.84
CA PHE A 23 -3.21 6.87 5.09
C PHE A 23 -2.92 7.65 3.82
N HIS A 24 -2.20 8.73 4.01
CA HIS A 24 -1.85 9.71 2.99
C HIS A 24 -0.36 9.95 3.03
N LEU A 25 0.30 9.88 1.89
CA LEU A 25 1.71 10.25 1.78
C LEU A 25 1.86 11.39 0.80
N GLN A 26 2.52 12.44 1.23
CA GLN A 26 2.87 13.55 0.37
C GLN A 26 4.18 13.25 -0.34
N GLN A 27 4.46 14.03 -1.37
CA GLN A 27 5.74 13.95 -2.05
C GLN A 27 6.85 14.24 -1.02
N GLY A 28 7.85 13.39 -0.98
CA GLY A 28 8.93 13.51 -0.01
C GLY A 28 8.76 12.68 1.24
N GLU A 29 7.53 12.29 1.58
CA GLU A 29 7.29 11.47 2.76
C GLU A 29 7.57 9.99 2.51
N MET A 30 7.83 9.63 1.27
CA MET A 30 8.15 8.26 0.91
C MET A 30 9.38 7.73 1.64
N ALA A 31 10.24 8.61 2.11
CA ALA A 31 11.44 8.20 2.85
C ALA A 31 11.09 7.42 4.12
N PHE A 32 9.93 7.67 4.69
CA PHE A 32 9.51 6.92 5.87
C PHE A 32 9.29 5.44 5.57
N LEU A 33 8.82 5.13 4.37
CA LEU A 33 8.61 3.74 3.98
C LEU A 33 9.94 3.01 3.82
N THR A 34 10.99 3.71 3.44
CA THR A 34 12.30 3.08 3.25
C THR A 34 13.11 3.03 4.53
N GLY A 35 12.73 3.83 5.54
CA GLY A 35 13.47 3.91 6.78
C GLY A 35 13.11 2.85 7.82
N HIS A 36 11.94 2.27 7.72
CA HIS A 36 11.47 1.28 8.69
C HIS A 36 11.52 -0.11 8.10
N SER A 37 11.97 -1.07 8.89
CA SER A 37 11.88 -2.47 8.52
C SER A 37 10.63 -3.05 9.15
N GLY A 38 9.83 -3.73 8.36
CA GLY A 38 8.62 -4.35 8.83
C GLY A 38 7.97 -5.14 7.70
N ALA A 39 7.19 -6.15 8.05
CA ALA A 39 6.56 -7.02 7.06
C ALA A 39 5.66 -6.23 6.10
N GLY A 40 4.99 -5.21 6.60
CA GLY A 40 4.07 -4.43 5.79
C GLY A 40 4.74 -3.48 4.80
N LYS A 41 6.01 -3.11 5.05
CA LYS A 41 6.70 -2.15 4.21
C LYS A 41 6.90 -2.66 2.78
N SER A 42 7.37 -3.87 2.64
CA SER A 42 7.57 -4.47 1.32
C SER A 42 6.25 -4.57 0.57
N THR A 43 5.18 -4.94 1.26
CA THR A 43 3.86 -5.04 0.68
C THR A 43 3.38 -3.67 0.20
N LEU A 44 3.56 -2.63 1.01
CA LEU A 44 3.17 -1.28 0.62
C LEU A 44 3.89 -0.84 -0.65
N LEU A 45 5.20 -1.09 -0.72
CA LEU A 45 5.98 -0.72 -1.88
C LEU A 45 5.53 -1.47 -3.13
N LYS A 46 5.22 -2.74 -3.01
CA LYS A 46 4.74 -3.53 -4.15
C LYS A 46 3.40 -3.01 -4.66
N LEU A 47 2.53 -2.61 -3.76
CA LEU A 47 1.23 -2.05 -4.15
C LEU A 47 1.41 -0.69 -4.83
N ILE A 48 2.30 0.14 -4.32
CA ILE A 48 2.56 1.45 -4.89
C ILE A 48 3.17 1.34 -6.28
N CYS A 49 4.08 0.39 -6.46
CA CYS A 49 4.74 0.18 -7.76
C CYS A 49 3.85 -0.57 -8.76
N GLY A 50 2.70 -1.05 -8.35
CA GLY A 50 1.81 -1.78 -9.24
C GLY A 50 2.21 -3.23 -9.48
N ILE A 51 3.18 -3.74 -8.72
CA ILE A 51 3.61 -5.13 -8.83
C ILE A 51 2.53 -6.07 -8.32
N GLU A 52 1.81 -5.65 -7.27
CA GLU A 52 0.72 -6.42 -6.71
C GLU A 52 -0.50 -5.54 -6.56
N ARG A 53 -1.66 -6.16 -6.43
CA ARG A 53 -2.93 -5.47 -6.26
C ARG A 53 -3.46 -5.71 -4.85
N PRO A 54 -4.18 -4.73 -4.28
CA PRO A 54 -4.80 -4.93 -2.98
C PRO A 54 -5.90 -5.96 -3.05
N SER A 55 -6.09 -6.69 -1.97
CA SER A 55 -7.21 -7.63 -1.86
C SER A 55 -8.52 -6.88 -1.66
N ALA A 56 -8.46 -5.72 -1.02
CA ALA A 56 -9.62 -4.86 -0.79
C ALA A 56 -9.14 -3.42 -0.64
N GLY A 57 -10.06 -2.48 -0.84
CA GLY A 57 -9.76 -1.08 -0.71
C GLY A 57 -9.26 -0.46 -2.00
N LYS A 58 -8.83 0.79 -1.92
CA LYS A 58 -8.39 1.55 -3.08
C LYS A 58 -7.09 2.26 -2.81
N ILE A 59 -6.29 2.41 -3.87
CA ILE A 59 -5.01 3.11 -3.81
C ILE A 59 -5.01 4.15 -4.92
N PHE A 60 -4.66 5.38 -4.58
CA PHE A 60 -4.56 6.47 -5.54
C PHE A 60 -3.14 7.01 -5.59
N PHE A 61 -2.64 7.22 -6.78
CA PHE A 61 -1.34 7.82 -7.01
C PHE A 61 -1.55 9.07 -7.86
N SER A 62 -1.26 10.23 -7.28
CA SER A 62 -1.47 11.52 -7.96
C SER A 62 -2.89 11.64 -8.53
N GLY A 63 -3.87 11.18 -7.78
CA GLY A 63 -5.26 11.24 -8.20
C GLY A 63 -5.72 10.10 -9.09
N HIS A 64 -4.82 9.22 -9.49
CA HIS A 64 -5.17 8.07 -10.34
C HIS A 64 -5.36 6.82 -9.51
N ASP A 65 -6.45 6.11 -9.77
CA ASP A 65 -6.73 4.84 -9.09
C ASP A 65 -5.82 3.76 -9.67
N ILE A 66 -4.89 3.28 -8.87
CA ILE A 66 -3.94 2.24 -9.29
C ILE A 66 -4.25 0.89 -8.64
N SER A 67 -5.43 0.75 -8.03
CA SER A 67 -5.78 -0.47 -7.32
C SER A 67 -6.21 -1.61 -8.23
N ARG A 68 -6.25 -1.39 -9.51
CA ARG A 68 -6.61 -2.43 -10.48
C ARG A 68 -5.40 -2.95 -11.22
#